data_cc26c2017c8c49e8a2739aec9d692584
#
_entry.id   cc26c2017c8c49e8a2739aec9d692584
#
_cell.length_a   1.000
_cell.length_b   1.000
_cell.length_c   1.000
_cell.angle_alpha   90.00
_cell.angle_beta   90.00
_cell.angle_gamma   90.00
#
_symmetry.space_group_name_H-M   'P 1'
#
loop_
_entity.id
_entity.type
_entity.pdbx_description
1 polymer ?
#
loop_
_entity_poly.entity_id
_entity_poly.type
_entity_poly.pdbx_seq_one_letter_code
_entity_poly.pdbx_strand_id
1 'polypeptide(L)'
;MLTWPFDPTVPHHCWTSISAAGFDRPVPGCVYTGSRLDGGVPLGGLGTGYFTLEGTGKLGWASIYNDIVPPRRCDAEWLSVRVGQVSMPLSTAAIHYWGHYPVVDLLAELPGCPLELGIRALSPLIVGDAAASNMPAVLFELALDNHGPAAVDAEITVAFPIPMAGNAQTPGQGLHTRITAALTGDGLVVNAAEDRITGKITLHLPPGSIRRARFVFAWHAPYWRDSGNEPHVHRYGQRYADAAAVAAAALASFDSITARVLAWQA
;
A
#
# COMPACT_ATOMS: atom_id res chain seq x y z
N MET A 1 20.02 -11.39 -12.60
CA MET A 1 19.74 -9.93 -12.86
C MET A 1 18.27 -9.77 -12.53
N LEU A 2 17.94 -9.01 -11.50
CA LEU A 2 16.57 -8.80 -11.08
C LEU A 2 15.79 -8.13 -12.21
N THR A 3 14.70 -8.75 -12.63
CA THR A 3 13.85 -8.21 -13.71
C THR A 3 12.68 -7.49 -13.07
N TRP A 4 12.60 -6.19 -13.29
CA TRP A 4 11.49 -5.38 -12.78
C TRP A 4 10.18 -5.75 -13.50
N PRO A 5 9.12 -6.18 -12.77
CA PRO A 5 7.93 -6.77 -13.40
C PRO A 5 6.87 -5.78 -13.83
N PHE A 6 7.03 -4.48 -13.58
CA PHE A 6 6.00 -3.47 -13.88
C PHE A 6 6.34 -2.60 -15.08
N ASP A 7 5.29 -2.18 -15.82
CA ASP A 7 5.38 -1.27 -16.93
C ASP A 7 4.44 -0.05 -16.70
N PRO A 8 4.84 1.20 -16.97
CA PRO A 8 6.17 1.56 -17.41
C PRO A 8 7.19 1.29 -16.30
N THR A 9 8.32 0.80 -16.70
CA THR A 9 9.47 0.83 -15.81
C THR A 9 9.78 2.30 -15.53
N VAL A 10 9.36 2.81 -14.39
CA VAL A 10 10.07 3.97 -13.84
C VAL A 10 11.53 3.55 -13.89
N PRO A 11 12.39 4.33 -14.55
CA PRO A 11 13.70 3.82 -14.92
C PRO A 11 14.43 3.40 -13.65
N HIS A 12 14.50 2.12 -13.43
CA HIS A 12 15.11 1.47 -12.30
C HIS A 12 16.54 2.00 -12.04
N HIS A 13 17.20 2.43 -13.11
CA HIS A 13 18.52 3.05 -13.09
C HIS A 13 18.52 4.52 -12.65
N CYS A 14 17.40 5.24 -12.73
CA CYS A 14 17.30 6.62 -12.25
C CYS A 14 17.17 6.73 -10.74
N TRP A 15 16.90 5.64 -10.04
CA TRP A 15 16.72 5.61 -8.60
C TRP A 15 18.01 5.75 -7.80
N THR A 16 19.13 5.58 -8.44
CA THR A 16 20.43 5.84 -7.83
C THR A 16 20.79 7.32 -7.83
N SER A 17 20.05 8.15 -8.60
CA SER A 17 20.39 9.55 -8.76
C SER A 17 19.24 10.34 -9.40
N ILE A 18 18.46 11.04 -8.58
CA ILE A 18 17.38 11.92 -9.05
C ILE A 18 17.86 13.37 -8.99
N SER A 19 17.83 14.06 -10.14
CA SER A 19 18.00 15.51 -10.17
C SER A 19 16.78 16.15 -9.51
N ALA A 20 16.99 16.86 -8.41
CA ALA A 20 15.93 17.59 -7.73
C ALA A 20 16.21 19.08 -7.74
N ALA A 21 15.25 19.90 -8.10
CA ALA A 21 15.36 21.37 -8.06
C ALA A 21 15.66 21.83 -6.63
N GLY A 22 16.70 22.66 -6.47
CA GLY A 22 17.14 23.16 -5.17
C GLY A 22 18.22 22.30 -4.48
N PHE A 23 18.70 21.26 -5.13
CA PHE A 23 19.82 20.45 -4.65
C PHE A 23 20.97 20.51 -5.67
N ASP A 24 22.19 20.77 -5.20
CA ASP A 24 23.40 20.83 -6.05
C ASP A 24 23.85 19.46 -6.56
N ARG A 25 23.30 18.39 -6.01
CA ARG A 25 23.57 17.00 -6.36
C ARG A 25 22.30 16.21 -6.55
N PRO A 26 22.32 15.23 -7.46
CA PRO A 26 21.22 14.29 -7.56
C PRO A 26 20.92 13.64 -6.21
N VAL A 27 19.63 13.56 -5.85
CA VAL A 27 19.20 12.86 -4.64
C VAL A 27 19.13 11.37 -4.94
N PRO A 28 19.90 10.51 -4.24
CA PRO A 28 19.85 9.08 -4.48
C PRO A 28 18.51 8.52 -4.02
N GLY A 29 17.91 7.67 -4.82
CA GLY A 29 16.80 6.81 -4.38
C GLY A 29 17.30 5.84 -3.31
N CYS A 30 16.42 5.46 -2.39
CA CYS A 30 16.77 4.50 -1.36
C CYS A 30 16.61 3.08 -1.90
N VAL A 31 17.72 2.37 -2.07
CA VAL A 31 17.74 0.94 -2.39
C VAL A 31 18.25 0.19 -1.18
N TYR A 32 17.48 -0.79 -0.70
CA TYR A 32 17.86 -1.60 0.44
C TYR A 32 17.79 -3.07 0.11
N THR A 33 18.86 -3.77 0.35
CA THR A 33 18.94 -5.22 0.22
C THR A 33 19.07 -5.86 1.60
N GLY A 34 18.10 -6.71 1.96
CA GLY A 34 18.27 -7.73 3.00
C GLY A 34 18.43 -7.27 4.45
N SER A 35 18.22 -6.02 4.83
CA SER A 35 18.37 -5.59 6.20
C SER A 35 17.31 -4.59 6.66
N ARG A 36 17.07 -4.61 7.94
CA ARG A 36 16.07 -3.83 8.67
C ARG A 36 16.12 -2.35 8.34
N LEU A 37 15.00 -1.87 7.82
CA LEU A 37 14.69 -0.46 7.80
C LEU A 37 13.43 -0.24 8.60
N ASP A 38 13.61 0.33 9.75
CA ASP A 38 12.56 0.90 10.55
C ASP A 38 12.15 2.26 9.93
N GLY A 39 11.43 2.20 8.84
CA GLY A 39 10.96 3.37 8.12
C GLY A 39 10.48 3.00 6.73
N GLY A 40 9.54 3.76 6.22
CA GLY A 40 8.97 3.53 4.90
C GLY A 40 8.30 4.78 4.36
N VAL A 41 7.98 4.77 3.09
CA VAL A 41 7.22 5.85 2.46
C VAL A 41 5.80 5.84 3.02
N PRO A 42 5.27 7.00 3.45
CA PRO A 42 3.88 7.13 3.86
C PRO A 42 2.96 6.99 2.64
N LEU A 43 1.99 6.10 2.75
CA LEU A 43 1.00 5.82 1.72
C LEU A 43 -0.40 6.18 2.20
N GLY A 44 -1.12 6.98 1.41
CA GLY A 44 -2.47 7.48 1.71
C GLY A 44 -2.74 8.81 1.03
N GLY A 45 -3.99 9.26 1.02
CA GLY A 45 -4.36 10.55 0.46
C GLY A 45 -3.89 11.72 1.31
N LEU A 46 -3.64 12.86 0.68
CA LEU A 46 -3.26 14.10 1.36
C LEU A 46 -4.29 14.50 2.42
N GLY A 47 -3.82 14.62 3.67
CA GLY A 47 -4.67 15.04 4.81
C GLY A 47 -5.70 13.99 5.23
N THR A 48 -5.56 12.72 4.82
CA THR A 48 -6.51 11.66 5.15
C THR A 48 -5.92 10.58 6.06
N GLY A 49 -4.68 10.77 6.49
CA GLY A 49 -3.89 9.78 7.18
C GLY A 49 -3.05 8.92 6.22
N TYR A 50 -2.21 8.08 6.79
CA TYR A 50 -1.29 7.22 6.05
C TYR A 50 -0.93 5.97 6.86
N PHE A 51 -0.36 4.99 6.19
CA PHE A 51 0.50 3.98 6.78
C PHE A 51 1.81 3.89 5.98
N THR A 52 2.87 3.39 6.60
CA THR A 52 4.14 3.15 5.92
C THR A 52 4.25 1.69 5.50
N LEU A 53 4.74 1.46 4.28
CA LEU A 53 5.23 0.16 3.84
C LEU A 53 6.75 0.18 3.96
N GLU A 54 7.30 -0.69 4.79
CA GLU A 54 8.70 -0.68 5.17
C GLU A 54 9.55 -1.64 4.34
N GLY A 55 10.85 -1.41 4.32
CA GLY A 55 11.82 -2.32 3.69
C GLY A 55 11.90 -3.70 4.35
N THR A 56 11.32 -3.85 5.53
CA THR A 56 11.11 -5.15 6.20
C THR A 56 9.98 -5.97 5.60
N GLY A 57 9.21 -5.42 4.66
CA GLY A 57 7.99 -6.03 4.12
C GLY A 57 6.77 -5.92 5.03
N LYS A 58 6.86 -5.20 6.15
CA LYS A 58 5.75 -5.00 7.08
C LYS A 58 5.08 -3.65 6.90
N LEU A 59 3.84 -3.53 7.40
CA LEU A 59 3.25 -2.23 7.67
C LEU A 59 3.86 -1.66 8.96
N GLY A 60 4.37 -0.44 8.88
CA GLY A 60 5.06 0.21 9.97
C GLY A 60 4.18 1.18 10.75
N TRP A 61 4.38 2.48 10.53
CA TRP A 61 3.62 3.54 11.21
C TRP A 61 2.30 3.81 10.51
N ALA A 62 1.26 4.12 11.28
CA ALA A 62 -0.06 4.46 10.75
C ALA A 62 -0.73 5.60 11.50
N SER A 63 -1.47 6.44 10.75
CA SER A 63 -2.36 7.50 11.26
C SER A 63 -3.67 7.58 10.47
N ILE A 64 -4.20 6.44 10.00
CA ILE A 64 -5.32 6.40 9.03
C ILE A 64 -6.70 6.67 9.62
N TYR A 65 -6.84 6.71 10.94
CA TYR A 65 -8.13 6.84 11.61
C TYR A 65 -8.27 8.14 12.40
N ASN A 66 -7.73 9.24 11.85
CA ASN A 66 -7.74 10.56 12.47
C ASN A 66 -7.03 10.60 13.84
N ASP A 67 -6.08 9.70 14.04
CA ASP A 67 -5.15 9.80 15.16
C ASP A 67 -4.22 10.99 14.88
N ILE A 68 -4.45 12.07 15.60
CA ILE A 68 -3.75 13.31 15.33
C ILE A 68 -2.28 13.20 15.70
N VAL A 69 -1.93 12.56 16.83
CA VAL A 69 -0.55 12.46 17.31
C VAL A 69 -0.45 11.45 18.44
N PRO A 70 0.65 10.72 18.54
CA PRO A 70 1.60 10.38 17.49
C PRO A 70 1.09 9.25 16.60
N PRO A 71 1.63 9.08 15.39
CA PRO A 71 1.35 7.89 14.59
C PRO A 71 1.63 6.62 15.41
N ARG A 72 0.84 5.59 15.20
CA ARG A 72 1.00 4.31 15.91
C ARG A 72 1.84 3.35 15.11
N ARG A 73 2.70 2.60 15.80
CA ARG A 73 3.41 1.48 15.19
C ARG A 73 2.46 0.31 15.03
N CYS A 74 2.28 -0.17 13.78
CA CYS A 74 1.47 -1.35 13.48
C CYS A 74 2.29 -2.63 13.55
N ASP A 75 3.48 -2.61 12.99
CA ASP A 75 4.43 -3.73 12.90
C ASP A 75 3.78 -5.02 12.38
N ALA A 76 2.87 -4.86 11.42
CA ALA A 76 1.95 -5.90 10.99
C ALA A 76 2.43 -6.62 9.73
N GLU A 77 2.36 -7.95 9.77
CA GLU A 77 2.40 -8.80 8.59
C GLU A 77 1.12 -8.58 7.79
N TRP A 78 1.23 -8.06 6.58
CA TRP A 78 0.08 -7.71 5.77
C TRP A 78 -0.06 -8.53 4.51
N LEU A 79 1.01 -9.21 4.08
CA LEU A 79 1.01 -10.03 2.87
C LEU A 79 1.76 -11.34 3.11
N SER A 80 1.18 -12.42 2.62
CA SER A 80 1.84 -13.73 2.51
C SER A 80 1.51 -14.40 1.18
N VAL A 81 2.44 -15.22 0.70
CA VAL A 81 2.25 -16.10 -0.45
C VAL A 81 2.26 -17.54 0.03
N ARG A 82 1.26 -18.32 -0.37
CA ARG A 82 1.17 -19.75 -0.07
C ARG A 82 1.32 -20.57 -1.34
N VAL A 83 2.22 -21.54 -1.29
CA VAL A 83 2.40 -22.54 -2.33
C VAL A 83 2.27 -23.93 -1.69
N GLY A 84 1.29 -24.69 -2.13
CA GLY A 84 0.95 -25.95 -1.48
C GLY A 84 0.59 -25.75 0.00
N GLN A 85 1.36 -26.36 0.91
CA GLN A 85 1.16 -26.24 2.36
C GLN A 85 2.05 -25.18 3.02
N VAL A 86 2.97 -24.58 2.26
CA VAL A 86 3.94 -23.61 2.80
C VAL A 86 3.40 -22.19 2.61
N SER A 87 3.27 -21.45 3.71
CA SER A 87 2.93 -20.03 3.71
C SER A 87 4.17 -19.20 4.05
N MET A 88 4.48 -18.24 3.23
CA MET A 88 5.65 -17.38 3.30
C MET A 88 5.21 -15.93 3.52
N PRO A 89 5.30 -15.40 4.76
CA PRO A 89 5.09 -13.99 5.01
C PRO A 89 6.11 -13.14 4.25
N LEU A 90 5.69 -11.98 3.76
CA LEU A 90 6.57 -11.08 2.99
C LEU A 90 7.84 -10.72 3.77
N SER A 91 7.75 -10.54 5.08
CA SER A 91 8.88 -10.22 5.95
C SER A 91 9.95 -11.31 6.05
N THR A 92 9.67 -12.53 5.55
CA THR A 92 10.65 -13.62 5.49
C THR A 92 11.44 -13.66 4.19
N ALA A 93 11.05 -12.87 3.19
CA ALA A 93 11.69 -12.79 1.90
C ALA A 93 12.96 -11.93 1.94
N ALA A 94 13.86 -12.14 0.97
CA ALA A 94 14.90 -11.17 0.66
C ALA A 94 14.28 -10.04 -0.15
N ILE A 95 14.27 -8.82 0.41
CA ILE A 95 13.56 -7.68 -0.15
C ILE A 95 14.53 -6.65 -0.72
N HIS A 96 14.27 -6.25 -1.96
CA HIS A 96 14.79 -5.03 -2.56
C HIS A 96 13.70 -3.96 -2.47
N TYR A 97 14.03 -2.79 -1.92
CA TYR A 97 13.09 -1.72 -1.64
C TYR A 97 13.47 -0.43 -2.36
N TRP A 98 12.50 0.19 -3.01
CA TRP A 98 12.64 1.51 -3.64
C TRP A 98 11.50 2.41 -3.13
N GLY A 99 11.84 3.32 -2.23
CA GLY A 99 10.91 4.34 -1.76
C GLY A 99 11.08 5.63 -2.54
N HIS A 100 10.06 6.05 -3.27
CA HIS A 100 10.06 7.27 -4.06
C HIS A 100 8.68 7.94 -4.00
N TYR A 101 8.39 8.49 -2.83
CA TYR A 101 7.07 9.10 -2.57
C TYR A 101 6.48 9.78 -3.82
N PRO A 102 5.25 9.53 -4.18
CA PRO A 102 4.20 8.82 -3.45
C PRO A 102 4.10 7.31 -3.79
N VAL A 103 5.17 6.70 -4.22
CA VAL A 103 5.24 5.28 -4.63
C VAL A 103 6.24 4.52 -3.78
N VAL A 104 5.95 3.26 -3.54
CA VAL A 104 6.88 2.25 -3.02
C VAL A 104 6.87 1.09 -3.99
N ASP A 105 8.07 0.67 -4.38
CA ASP A 105 8.28 -0.54 -5.13
C ASP A 105 9.11 -1.53 -4.31
N LEU A 106 8.68 -2.78 -4.28
CA LEU A 106 9.36 -3.89 -3.62
C LEU A 106 9.54 -5.04 -4.60
N LEU A 107 10.68 -5.70 -4.51
CA LEU A 107 10.91 -6.98 -5.14
C LEU A 107 11.34 -7.97 -4.07
N ALA A 108 10.61 -9.07 -3.92
CA ALA A 108 10.79 -10.04 -2.86
C ALA A 108 11.08 -11.43 -3.44
N GLU A 109 12.26 -11.98 -3.10
CA GLU A 109 12.63 -13.35 -3.39
C GLU A 109 12.04 -14.25 -2.30
N LEU A 110 11.07 -15.11 -2.66
CA LEU A 110 10.37 -15.95 -1.71
C LEU A 110 11.24 -17.16 -1.31
N PRO A 111 11.42 -17.43 -0.01
CA PRO A 111 12.35 -18.45 0.44
C PRO A 111 11.91 -19.87 0.03
N GLY A 112 12.83 -20.63 -0.58
CA GLY A 112 12.62 -22.04 -0.92
C GLY A 112 11.61 -22.29 -2.03
N CYS A 113 11.25 -21.26 -2.80
CA CYS A 113 10.34 -21.41 -3.93
C CYS A 113 10.84 -20.60 -5.14
N PRO A 114 10.52 -21.03 -6.38
CA PRO A 114 11.00 -20.37 -7.58
C PRO A 114 10.16 -19.13 -7.96
N LEU A 115 9.47 -18.54 -7.00
CA LEU A 115 8.63 -17.36 -7.24
C LEU A 115 9.32 -16.11 -6.74
N GLU A 116 9.17 -15.04 -7.51
CA GLU A 116 9.54 -13.69 -7.15
C GLU A 116 8.29 -12.80 -7.14
N LEU A 117 8.13 -12.00 -6.11
CA LEU A 117 6.98 -11.12 -5.94
C LEU A 117 7.40 -9.65 -6.08
N GLY A 118 6.94 -9.01 -7.15
CA GLY A 118 6.96 -7.56 -7.28
C GLY A 118 5.73 -6.93 -6.63
N ILE A 119 5.93 -5.81 -5.93
CA ILE A 119 4.86 -5.01 -5.33
C ILE A 119 5.09 -3.55 -5.71
N ARG A 120 4.08 -2.92 -6.28
CA ARG A 120 3.99 -1.47 -6.41
C ARG A 120 2.83 -0.99 -5.56
N ALA A 121 3.11 -0.11 -4.60
CA ALA A 121 2.10 0.56 -3.79
C ALA A 121 2.19 2.07 -4.00
N LEU A 122 1.07 2.75 -4.21
CA LEU A 122 1.07 4.18 -4.47
C LEU A 122 -0.10 4.91 -3.79
N SER A 123 0.21 6.14 -3.40
CA SER A 123 -0.79 7.11 -2.95
C SER A 123 -1.40 7.83 -4.16
N PRO A 124 -2.69 8.19 -4.14
CA PRO A 124 -3.33 8.92 -5.22
C PRO A 124 -2.94 10.43 -5.18
N LEU A 125 -1.63 10.72 -5.15
CA LEU A 125 -1.12 12.08 -5.18
C LEU A 125 -1.02 12.59 -6.61
N ILE A 126 -1.88 13.50 -6.98
CA ILE A 126 -1.94 14.08 -8.31
C ILE A 126 -1.80 15.60 -8.23
N VAL A 127 -0.67 16.11 -8.68
CA VAL A 127 -0.38 17.55 -8.63
C VAL A 127 -1.43 18.33 -9.42
N GLY A 128 -1.99 19.37 -8.80
CA GLY A 128 -3.07 20.17 -9.36
C GLY A 128 -4.48 19.60 -9.20
N ASP A 129 -4.62 18.38 -8.66
CA ASP A 129 -5.91 17.73 -8.42
C ASP A 129 -6.08 17.37 -6.94
N ALA A 130 -6.47 18.36 -6.16
CA ALA A 130 -6.71 18.19 -4.72
C ALA A 130 -7.81 17.16 -4.42
N ALA A 131 -8.72 16.95 -5.35
CA ALA A 131 -9.82 16.03 -5.20
C ALA A 131 -9.38 14.56 -5.26
N ALA A 132 -8.56 14.22 -6.24
CA ALA A 132 -7.95 12.91 -6.32
C ALA A 132 -6.92 12.70 -5.22
N SER A 133 -6.08 13.71 -4.93
CA SER A 133 -5.05 13.64 -3.90
C SER A 133 -5.59 13.47 -2.48
N ASN A 134 -6.82 13.90 -2.20
CA ASN A 134 -7.49 13.73 -0.91
C ASN A 134 -8.31 12.42 -0.81
N MET A 135 -8.06 11.45 -1.66
CA MET A 135 -8.71 10.14 -1.62
C MET A 135 -8.05 9.27 -0.54
N PRO A 136 -8.78 8.79 0.49
CA PRO A 136 -8.21 7.99 1.58
C PRO A 136 -8.02 6.53 1.15
N ALA A 137 -7.06 6.30 0.27
CA ALA A 137 -6.80 5.00 -0.32
C ALA A 137 -5.31 4.80 -0.64
N VAL A 138 -4.93 3.54 -0.77
CA VAL A 138 -3.66 3.11 -1.35
C VAL A 138 -3.96 2.08 -2.44
N LEU A 139 -3.33 2.27 -3.60
CA LEU A 139 -3.44 1.37 -4.74
C LEU A 139 -2.25 0.42 -4.75
N PHE A 140 -2.52 -0.86 -4.97
CA PHE A 140 -1.49 -1.91 -5.02
C PHE A 140 -1.56 -2.67 -6.35
N GLU A 141 -0.42 -2.86 -6.96
CA GLU A 141 -0.22 -3.80 -8.05
C GLU A 141 0.81 -4.84 -7.62
N LEU A 142 0.43 -6.11 -7.72
CA LEU A 142 1.29 -7.26 -7.46
C LEU A 142 1.65 -7.92 -8.79
N ALA A 143 2.88 -8.40 -8.89
CA ALA A 143 3.33 -9.23 -10.00
C ALA A 143 4.07 -10.44 -9.43
N LEU A 144 3.50 -11.62 -9.62
CA LEU A 144 4.12 -12.88 -9.20
C LEU A 144 4.73 -13.56 -10.41
N ASP A 145 6.05 -13.76 -10.38
CA ASP A 145 6.84 -14.34 -11.47
C ASP A 145 7.32 -15.73 -11.10
N ASN A 146 7.09 -16.70 -11.99
CA ASN A 146 7.53 -18.08 -11.83
C ASN A 146 8.76 -18.35 -12.68
N HIS A 147 9.93 -18.31 -12.06
CA HIS A 147 11.21 -18.66 -12.70
C HIS A 147 11.49 -20.17 -12.74
N GLY A 148 10.62 -20.98 -12.15
CA GLY A 148 10.77 -22.42 -12.08
C GLY A 148 10.40 -23.15 -13.37
N PRO A 149 10.83 -24.42 -13.50
CA PRO A 149 10.55 -25.26 -14.67
C PRO A 149 9.14 -25.88 -14.65
N ALA A 150 8.41 -25.77 -13.55
CA ALA A 150 7.07 -26.35 -13.35
C ALA A 150 6.01 -25.27 -13.10
N ALA A 151 4.76 -25.57 -13.44
CA ALA A 151 3.63 -24.72 -13.08
C ALA A 151 3.42 -24.72 -11.56
N VAL A 152 3.03 -23.57 -11.01
CA VAL A 152 2.78 -23.36 -9.57
C VAL A 152 1.40 -22.74 -9.38
N ASP A 153 0.63 -23.30 -8.45
CA ASP A 153 -0.57 -22.65 -7.92
C ASP A 153 -0.21 -21.92 -6.63
N ALA A 154 -0.42 -20.60 -6.62
CA ALA A 154 -0.10 -19.75 -5.50
C ALA A 154 -1.35 -19.03 -4.98
N GLU A 155 -1.49 -18.93 -3.66
CA GLU A 155 -2.48 -18.08 -3.02
C GLU A 155 -1.77 -16.88 -2.38
N ILE A 156 -2.14 -15.67 -2.77
CA ILE A 156 -1.73 -14.45 -2.10
C ILE A 156 -2.82 -14.08 -1.08
N THR A 157 -2.42 -13.88 0.16
CA THR A 157 -3.28 -13.32 1.21
C THR A 157 -2.77 -11.95 1.58
N VAL A 158 -3.65 -10.95 1.55
CA VAL A 158 -3.38 -9.61 2.09
C VAL A 158 -4.27 -9.38 3.31
N ALA A 159 -3.74 -8.70 4.33
CA ALA A 159 -4.44 -8.45 5.59
C ALA A 159 -4.08 -7.07 6.13
N PHE A 160 -5.07 -6.20 6.27
CA PHE A 160 -4.89 -4.87 6.82
C PHE A 160 -5.55 -4.79 8.19
N PRO A 161 -4.83 -4.34 9.23
CA PRO A 161 -5.42 -4.14 10.55
C PRO A 161 -6.43 -3.00 10.49
N ILE A 162 -7.57 -3.20 11.14
CA ILE A 162 -8.54 -2.14 11.42
C ILE A 162 -8.38 -1.83 12.90
N PRO A 163 -7.83 -0.67 13.29
CA PRO A 163 -7.73 -0.31 14.68
C PRO A 163 -9.14 -0.27 15.30
N MET A 164 -9.33 -1.02 16.36
CA MET A 164 -10.58 -1.04 17.11
C MET A 164 -10.87 0.38 17.61
N ALA A 165 -12.06 0.87 17.34
CA ALA A 165 -12.56 2.18 17.78
C ALA A 165 -12.60 2.37 19.31
N GLY A 166 -12.21 1.35 20.09
CA GLY A 166 -12.29 1.32 21.54
C GLY A 166 -11.03 1.72 22.30
N ASN A 167 -9.87 1.79 21.69
CA ASN A 167 -8.61 2.02 22.41
C ASN A 167 -7.97 3.41 22.23
N ALA A 168 -8.58 4.28 21.47
CA ALA A 168 -8.14 5.66 21.37
C ALA A 168 -8.77 6.49 22.49
N GLN A 169 -8.32 6.31 23.70
CA GLN A 169 -8.59 7.22 24.82
C GLN A 169 -7.74 8.49 24.69
N THR A 170 -8.07 9.30 23.69
CA THR A 170 -7.62 10.69 23.68
C THR A 170 -8.77 11.55 24.17
N PRO A 171 -8.57 12.45 25.14
CA PRO A 171 -9.62 13.38 25.58
C PRO A 171 -10.18 14.15 24.37
N GLY A 172 -11.47 14.09 24.16
CA GLY A 172 -12.14 14.77 23.05
C GLY A 172 -12.75 13.88 21.96
N GLN A 173 -12.58 12.56 22.01
CA GLN A 173 -13.01 11.64 20.96
C GLN A 173 -14.48 11.17 21.05
N GLY A 174 -15.42 12.05 21.24
CA GLY A 174 -16.86 11.73 21.27
C GLY A 174 -17.56 11.60 19.91
N LEU A 175 -16.83 11.63 18.77
CA LEU A 175 -17.42 11.59 17.41
C LEU A 175 -16.95 10.37 16.59
N HIS A 176 -16.84 9.20 17.21
CA HIS A 176 -16.55 7.95 16.50
C HIS A 176 -17.78 7.39 15.78
N THR A 177 -18.32 8.16 14.88
CA THR A 177 -19.37 7.66 14.00
C THR A 177 -18.70 7.07 12.75
N ARG A 178 -18.55 5.74 12.76
CA ARG A 178 -18.23 4.91 11.60
C ARG A 178 -16.88 5.18 10.91
N ILE A 179 -15.81 4.77 11.55
CA ILE A 179 -14.59 4.41 10.82
C ILE A 179 -14.89 3.13 10.05
N THR A 180 -14.76 3.17 8.74
CA THR A 180 -14.88 1.98 7.90
C THR A 180 -13.59 1.78 7.12
N ALA A 181 -13.28 0.51 6.83
CA ALA A 181 -12.21 0.13 5.91
C ALA A 181 -12.80 -0.77 4.83
N ALA A 182 -12.23 -0.71 3.63
CA ALA A 182 -12.63 -1.54 2.52
C ALA A 182 -11.41 -2.04 1.75
N LEU A 183 -11.54 -3.23 1.21
CA LEU A 183 -10.58 -3.86 0.33
C LEU A 183 -11.33 -4.34 -0.92
N THR A 184 -10.83 -4.03 -2.10
CA THR A 184 -11.41 -4.47 -3.36
C THR A 184 -10.32 -4.70 -4.39
N GLY A 185 -10.52 -5.60 -5.33
CA GLY A 185 -9.55 -5.90 -6.39
C GLY A 185 -10.01 -6.99 -7.33
N ASP A 186 -9.28 -7.18 -8.42
CA ASP A 186 -9.57 -8.16 -9.46
C ASP A 186 -9.40 -9.57 -8.91
N GLY A 187 -10.49 -10.36 -8.90
CA GLY A 187 -10.47 -11.74 -8.41
C GLY A 187 -10.23 -11.90 -6.92
N LEU A 188 -10.27 -10.82 -6.15
CA LEU A 188 -10.03 -10.83 -4.71
C LEU A 188 -11.28 -11.27 -3.94
N VAL A 189 -11.15 -12.33 -3.16
CA VAL A 189 -12.16 -12.76 -2.19
C VAL A 189 -11.90 -12.08 -0.86
N VAL A 190 -12.81 -11.23 -0.43
CA VAL A 190 -12.64 -10.38 0.76
C VAL A 190 -13.44 -10.92 1.94
N ASN A 191 -12.81 -10.91 3.11
CA ASN A 191 -13.45 -11.20 4.39
C ASN A 191 -13.09 -10.09 5.39
N ALA A 192 -14.09 -9.49 6.02
CA ALA A 192 -13.92 -8.46 7.04
C ALA A 192 -14.24 -9.03 8.42
N ALA A 193 -13.32 -8.86 9.36
CA ALA A 193 -13.49 -9.12 10.78
C ALA A 193 -13.43 -7.80 11.56
N GLU A 194 -13.65 -7.83 12.88
CA GLU A 194 -13.64 -6.62 13.71
C GLU A 194 -12.28 -5.91 13.75
N ASP A 195 -11.19 -6.69 13.73
CA ASP A 195 -9.82 -6.21 13.91
C ASP A 195 -9.02 -6.10 12.60
N ARG A 196 -9.52 -6.68 11.51
CA ARG A 196 -8.82 -6.73 10.23
C ARG A 196 -9.73 -6.96 9.04
N ILE A 197 -9.29 -6.52 7.87
CA ILE A 197 -9.86 -6.91 6.58
C ILE A 197 -8.82 -7.74 5.83
N THR A 198 -9.24 -8.86 5.27
CA THR A 198 -8.37 -9.78 4.53
C THR A 198 -8.89 -9.97 3.11
N GLY A 199 -7.96 -10.13 2.17
CA GLY A 199 -8.25 -10.49 0.80
C GLY A 199 -7.40 -11.67 0.36
N LYS A 200 -7.98 -12.56 -0.44
CA LYS A 200 -7.28 -13.72 -1.02
C LYS A 200 -7.47 -13.77 -2.51
N ILE A 201 -6.38 -14.06 -3.22
CA ILE A 201 -6.40 -14.34 -4.65
C ILE A 201 -5.59 -15.58 -4.95
N THR A 202 -6.13 -16.47 -5.79
CA THR A 202 -5.42 -17.66 -6.25
C THR A 202 -4.97 -17.45 -7.69
N LEU A 203 -3.70 -17.71 -7.96
CA LEU A 203 -3.07 -17.54 -9.26
C LEU A 203 -2.45 -18.85 -9.72
N HIS A 204 -2.73 -19.22 -10.97
CA HIS A 204 -2.03 -20.31 -11.66
C HIS A 204 -0.89 -19.72 -12.50
N LEU A 205 0.34 -20.15 -12.21
CA LEU A 205 1.56 -19.64 -12.84
C LEU A 205 2.24 -20.75 -13.64
N PRO A 206 2.07 -20.81 -14.96
CA PRO A 206 2.89 -21.64 -15.82
C PRO A 206 4.39 -21.32 -15.67
N PRO A 207 5.29 -22.24 -16.09
CA PRO A 207 6.73 -21.98 -16.11
C PRO A 207 7.07 -20.72 -16.89
N GLY A 208 7.93 -19.86 -16.35
CA GLY A 208 8.38 -18.61 -16.98
C GLY A 208 7.27 -17.58 -17.21
N SER A 209 6.20 -17.63 -16.42
CA SER A 209 5.07 -16.70 -16.58
C SER A 209 4.96 -15.74 -15.41
N ILE A 210 4.48 -14.52 -15.71
CA ILE A 210 4.10 -13.50 -14.72
C ILE A 210 2.58 -13.43 -14.64
N ARG A 211 2.05 -13.35 -13.42
CA ARG A 211 0.64 -13.03 -13.17
C ARG A 211 0.54 -11.79 -12.32
N ARG A 212 -0.39 -10.92 -12.69
CA ARG A 212 -0.62 -9.65 -11.99
C ARG A 212 -1.96 -9.66 -11.28
N ALA A 213 -2.01 -8.95 -10.16
CA ALA A 213 -3.23 -8.70 -9.41
C ALA A 213 -3.21 -7.26 -8.92
N ARG A 214 -4.36 -6.60 -8.95
CA ARG A 214 -4.54 -5.23 -8.49
C ARG A 214 -5.58 -5.20 -7.40
N PHE A 215 -5.32 -4.40 -6.39
CA PHE A 215 -6.30 -4.15 -5.34
C PHE A 215 -6.11 -2.76 -4.73
N VAL A 216 -7.14 -2.32 -4.05
CA VAL A 216 -7.17 -1.04 -3.33
C VAL A 216 -7.54 -1.33 -1.88
N PHE A 217 -6.75 -0.80 -0.96
CA PHE A 217 -7.14 -0.65 0.43
C PHE A 217 -7.56 0.80 0.67
N ALA A 218 -8.74 0.99 1.23
CA ALA A 218 -9.31 2.30 1.51
C ALA A 218 -9.88 2.37 2.93
N TRP A 219 -9.97 3.58 3.44
CA TRP A 219 -10.61 3.87 4.73
C TRP A 219 -11.53 5.07 4.61
N HIS A 220 -12.41 5.20 5.60
CA HIS A 220 -13.31 6.34 5.68
C HIS A 220 -13.50 6.72 7.15
N ALA A 221 -12.86 7.80 7.55
CA ALA A 221 -12.91 8.40 8.88
C ALA A 221 -13.04 9.92 8.73
N PRO A 222 -14.20 10.42 8.25
CA PRO A 222 -14.32 11.81 7.80
C PRO A 222 -14.39 12.81 8.94
N TYR A 223 -14.71 12.39 10.16
CA TYR A 223 -14.92 13.30 11.29
C TYR A 223 -13.69 13.33 12.19
N TRP A 224 -13.29 14.51 12.59
CA TRP A 224 -12.22 14.73 13.55
C TRP A 224 -12.48 15.98 14.42
N ARG A 225 -11.73 16.13 15.50
CA ARG A 225 -11.77 17.31 16.36
C ARG A 225 -10.40 17.94 16.45
N ASP A 226 -10.38 19.26 16.46
CA ASP A 226 -9.14 19.99 16.68
C ASP A 226 -8.75 20.07 18.18
N SER A 227 -7.68 20.78 18.48
CA SER A 227 -7.21 20.98 19.86
C SER A 227 -8.17 21.78 20.75
N GLY A 228 -9.06 22.54 20.15
CA GLY A 228 -10.15 23.25 20.82
C GLY A 228 -11.41 22.40 21.03
N ASN A 229 -11.36 21.12 20.63
CA ASN A 229 -12.49 20.17 20.64
C ASN A 229 -13.62 20.54 19.65
N GLU A 230 -13.35 21.42 18.69
CA GLU A 230 -14.32 21.78 17.64
C GLU A 230 -14.41 20.66 16.60
N PRO A 231 -15.64 20.30 16.16
CA PRO A 231 -15.85 19.23 15.19
C PRO A 231 -15.55 19.70 13.77
N HIS A 232 -14.85 18.87 13.02
CA HIS A 232 -14.52 19.10 11.62
C HIS A 232 -14.84 17.88 10.77
N VAL A 233 -14.98 18.09 9.45
CA VAL A 233 -15.22 17.04 8.47
C VAL A 233 -14.18 17.14 7.35
N HIS A 234 -13.51 16.05 7.06
CA HIS A 234 -12.66 15.95 5.88
C HIS A 234 -13.46 16.11 4.59
N ARG A 235 -12.91 16.81 3.62
CA ARG A 235 -13.58 17.09 2.35
C ARG A 235 -14.02 15.82 1.60
N TYR A 236 -13.26 14.75 1.69
CA TYR A 236 -13.62 13.48 1.07
C TYR A 236 -14.91 12.87 1.64
N GLY A 237 -15.25 13.15 2.90
CA GLY A 237 -16.50 12.70 3.52
C GLY A 237 -17.77 13.30 2.91
N GLN A 238 -17.64 14.39 2.15
CA GLN A 238 -18.75 14.94 1.34
C GLN A 238 -18.89 14.24 -0.01
N ARG A 239 -17.84 13.53 -0.44
CA ARG A 239 -17.77 12.87 -1.76
C ARG A 239 -18.07 11.40 -1.71
N TYR A 240 -17.65 10.73 -0.66
CA TYR A 240 -17.78 9.29 -0.47
C TYR A 240 -18.63 8.99 0.75
N ALA A 241 -19.58 8.08 0.62
CA ALA A 241 -20.46 7.70 1.71
C ALA A 241 -19.77 6.79 2.75
N ASP A 242 -18.81 5.97 2.28
CA ASP A 242 -18.08 5.00 3.10
C ASP A 242 -16.77 4.57 2.40
N ALA A 243 -16.01 3.68 3.05
CA ALA A 243 -14.77 3.16 2.50
C ALA A 243 -14.97 2.31 1.23
N ALA A 244 -16.10 1.63 1.07
CA ALA A 244 -16.39 0.85 -0.11
C ALA A 244 -16.55 1.76 -1.34
N ALA A 245 -17.22 2.91 -1.18
CA ALA A 245 -17.33 3.92 -2.23
C ALA A 245 -15.96 4.50 -2.62
N VAL A 246 -15.08 4.73 -1.64
CA VAL A 246 -13.69 5.16 -1.90
C VAL A 246 -12.94 4.09 -2.69
N ALA A 247 -12.98 2.84 -2.23
CA ALA A 247 -12.26 1.73 -2.84
C ALA A 247 -12.72 1.47 -4.28
N ALA A 248 -14.04 1.50 -4.52
CA ALA A 248 -14.60 1.34 -5.85
C ALA A 248 -14.17 2.47 -6.81
N ALA A 249 -14.20 3.73 -6.36
CA ALA A 249 -13.76 4.87 -7.16
C ALA A 249 -12.27 4.82 -7.47
N ALA A 250 -11.43 4.41 -6.50
CA ALA A 250 -9.99 4.25 -6.68
C ALA A 250 -9.69 3.12 -7.69
N LEU A 251 -10.36 1.96 -7.58
CA LEU A 251 -10.16 0.84 -8.49
C LEU A 251 -10.59 1.20 -9.92
N ALA A 252 -11.74 1.86 -10.08
CA ALA A 252 -12.22 2.32 -11.39
C ALA A 252 -11.27 3.33 -12.06
N SER A 253 -10.50 4.07 -11.27
CA SER A 253 -9.53 5.07 -11.74
C SER A 253 -8.08 4.60 -11.67
N PHE A 254 -7.83 3.33 -11.40
CA PHE A 254 -6.51 2.77 -11.07
C PHE A 254 -5.45 3.14 -12.10
N ASP A 255 -5.69 2.83 -13.38
CA ASP A 255 -4.74 3.10 -14.47
C ASP A 255 -4.48 4.60 -14.63
N SER A 256 -5.52 5.42 -14.56
CA SER A 256 -5.41 6.88 -14.68
C SER A 256 -4.62 7.49 -13.52
N ILE A 257 -4.87 7.05 -12.29
CA ILE A 257 -4.12 7.51 -11.10
C ILE A 257 -2.66 7.09 -11.23
N THR A 258 -2.40 5.82 -11.51
CA THR A 258 -1.04 5.28 -11.65
C THR A 258 -0.25 6.03 -12.72
N ALA A 259 -0.82 6.20 -13.92
CA ALA A 259 -0.17 6.91 -15.01
C ALA A 259 0.15 8.37 -14.65
N ARG A 260 -0.76 9.09 -13.99
CA ARG A 260 -0.56 10.49 -13.59
C ARG A 260 0.49 10.62 -12.48
N VAL A 261 0.50 9.70 -11.51
CA VAL A 261 1.51 9.67 -10.44
C VAL A 261 2.90 9.40 -11.01
N LEU A 262 3.03 8.41 -11.88
CA LEU A 262 4.32 8.05 -12.48
C LEU A 262 4.83 9.12 -13.45
N ALA A 263 3.94 9.76 -14.23
CA ALA A 263 4.31 10.86 -15.11
C ALA A 263 4.83 12.09 -14.36
N TRP A 264 4.38 12.31 -13.13
CA TRP A 264 4.91 13.39 -12.29
C TRP A 264 6.31 13.09 -11.76
N GLN A 265 6.69 11.82 -11.66
CA GLN A 265 8.02 11.38 -11.19
C GLN A 265 9.06 11.31 -12.32
N ALA A 266 8.62 11.25 -13.57
CA ALA A 266 9.48 11.19 -14.75
C ALA A 266 10.03 12.58 -15.11
#